data_b53a8917ed8fcf96646d2bcc328588b2
#
_entry.id   b53a8917ed8fcf96646d2bcc328588b2
#
_cell.length_a   1.000
_cell.length_b   1.000
_cell.length_c   1.000
_cell.angle_alpha   90.00
_cell.angle_beta   90.00
_cell.angle_gamma   90.00
#
_symmetry.space_group_name_H-M   'P 1'
#
loop_
_entity.id
_entity.type
_entity.pdbx_description
1 polymer ?
#
loop_
_entity_poly.entity_id
_entity_poly.type
_entity_poly.pdbx_seq_one_letter_code
_entity_poly.pdbx_strand_id
1 'polypeptide(L)'
;METNTELKMIHLSEVESQQIKWLWYPFIPYGKLSIVQGDPGDGKSTLILNIAAKLSMGECIDENMNITEPVNVIYQTAEDGLADTVKPRLEAANADCSRISIIDESDKSVSMTDDRIEEAIKRENAKLCIFDPIQAYLGGDTDMNRANEAREMTKKLGSIAERTGCAIVLIGHMNKGSGAKAAYRGMGSIDFFAVARSVMLVGRIEGQSNLRAMIQIKNNLAVFGHPKAFELAEDGFHWLGDYEITADEVLGGMVPKASKLEMAKQFLREQAERTQKILSTEIIELAAQEGISKRTLETDKKELKIKAERCNNNWYWNLRA
;
A
#
# COMPACT_ATOMS: atom_id res chain seq x y z
N MET A 1 25.10 41.84 4.02
CA MET A 1 23.79 42.42 4.37
C MET A 1 23.00 41.32 5.08
N GLU A 2 22.92 41.39 6.40
CA GLU A 2 22.05 40.50 7.18
C GLU A 2 20.61 40.89 6.87
N THR A 3 19.90 40.04 6.18
CA THR A 3 18.44 40.17 6.03
C THR A 3 17.83 39.93 7.40
N ASN A 4 17.51 41.00 8.10
CA ASN A 4 16.76 40.95 9.35
C ASN A 4 15.36 40.36 9.04
N THR A 5 15.22 39.04 9.21
CA THR A 5 13.93 38.34 8.97
C THR A 5 13.06 38.63 10.20
N GLU A 6 12.09 39.52 10.04
CA GLU A 6 11.13 39.85 11.09
C GLU A 6 10.37 38.56 11.55
N LEU A 7 10.34 38.33 12.86
CA LEU A 7 9.63 37.21 13.43
C LEU A 7 8.13 37.38 13.17
N LYS A 8 7.54 36.45 12.36
CA LYS A 8 6.11 36.37 12.13
C LYS A 8 5.52 35.24 12.96
N MET A 9 4.47 35.52 13.71
CA MET A 9 3.71 34.53 14.48
C MET A 9 2.28 34.46 13.94
N ILE A 10 1.71 33.26 13.94
CA ILE A 10 0.31 33.01 13.54
C ILE A 10 -0.39 32.39 14.74
N HIS A 11 -1.50 32.96 15.17
CA HIS A 11 -2.33 32.39 16.20
C HIS A 11 -3.26 31.32 15.59
N LEU A 12 -3.34 30.15 16.22
CA LEU A 12 -4.17 29.05 15.72
C LEU A 12 -5.67 29.39 15.64
N SER A 13 -6.12 30.39 16.42
CA SER A 13 -7.47 30.95 16.31
C SER A 13 -7.76 31.67 15.01
N GLU A 14 -6.72 32.08 14.27
CA GLU A 14 -6.83 32.76 12.98
C GLU A 14 -6.73 31.77 11.79
N VAL A 15 -6.47 30.49 12.08
CA VAL A 15 -6.33 29.45 11.06
C VAL A 15 -7.66 28.73 10.87
N GLU A 16 -8.19 28.75 9.66
CA GLU A 16 -9.36 27.97 9.31
C GLU A 16 -9.02 26.47 9.24
N SER A 17 -9.77 25.64 9.96
CA SER A 17 -9.59 24.20 9.88
C SER A 17 -10.10 23.65 8.54
N GLN A 18 -9.32 22.78 7.92
CA GLN A 18 -9.68 22.15 6.65
C GLN A 18 -9.71 20.62 6.79
N GLN A 19 -10.69 20.01 6.14
CA GLN A 19 -10.76 18.56 6.05
C GLN A 19 -9.76 18.05 5.01
N ILE A 20 -9.11 16.92 5.31
CA ILE A 20 -8.25 16.23 4.36
C ILE A 20 -9.10 15.71 3.20
N LYS A 21 -8.73 16.09 1.99
CA LYS A 21 -9.30 15.56 0.76
C LYS A 21 -8.44 14.40 0.27
N TRP A 22 -9.07 13.40 -0.33
CA TRP A 22 -8.42 12.17 -0.77
C TRP A 22 -8.63 11.96 -2.26
N LEU A 23 -7.56 11.59 -2.95
CA LEU A 23 -7.63 11.03 -4.30
C LEU A 23 -8.15 9.58 -4.21
N TRP A 24 -7.64 8.83 -3.24
CA TRP A 24 -8.08 7.48 -2.89
C TRP A 24 -8.04 7.28 -1.37
N TYR A 25 -9.19 7.26 -0.72
CA TYR A 25 -9.30 7.08 0.72
C TYR A 25 -9.08 5.62 1.10
N PRO A 26 -8.29 5.30 2.15
CA PRO A 26 -7.44 6.20 2.93
C PRO A 26 -5.97 6.16 2.47
N PHE A 27 -5.68 5.79 1.21
CA PHE A 27 -4.34 5.49 0.71
C PHE A 27 -3.59 6.71 0.16
N ILE A 28 -4.24 7.54 -0.66
CA ILE A 28 -3.60 8.65 -1.38
C ILE A 28 -4.32 9.97 -1.09
N PRO A 29 -3.80 10.80 -0.15
CA PRO A 29 -4.35 12.12 0.14
C PRO A 29 -3.93 13.16 -0.90
N TYR A 30 -4.82 14.09 -1.24
CA TYR A 30 -4.47 15.27 -2.00
C TYR A 30 -3.55 16.21 -1.24
N GLY A 31 -2.65 16.89 -1.96
CA GLY A 31 -1.73 17.88 -1.38
C GLY A 31 -0.68 17.30 -0.43
N LYS A 32 -0.42 16.00 -0.49
CA LYS A 32 0.52 15.31 0.39
C LYS A 32 1.38 14.31 -0.38
N LEU A 33 2.49 13.89 0.27
CA LEU A 33 3.35 12.83 -0.23
C LEU A 33 2.86 11.47 0.26
N SER A 34 2.77 10.52 -0.65
CA SER A 34 2.59 9.09 -0.38
C SER A 34 3.76 8.30 -0.95
N ILE A 35 4.06 7.15 -0.35
CA ILE A 35 5.12 6.25 -0.81
C ILE A 35 4.50 4.89 -1.15
N VAL A 36 4.98 4.29 -2.24
CA VAL A 36 4.75 2.89 -2.58
C VAL A 36 6.10 2.19 -2.62
N GLN A 37 6.33 1.27 -1.71
CA GLN A 37 7.60 0.56 -1.59
C GLN A 37 7.42 -0.95 -1.67
N GLY A 38 8.49 -1.66 -2.03
CA GLY A 38 8.53 -3.13 -2.14
C GLY A 38 9.78 -3.56 -2.87
N ASP A 39 10.04 -4.87 -2.93
CA ASP A 39 11.19 -5.41 -3.64
C ASP A 39 11.07 -5.22 -5.17
N PRO A 40 12.20 -5.24 -5.92
CA PRO A 40 12.16 -5.26 -7.37
C PRO A 40 11.31 -6.42 -7.90
N GLY A 41 10.47 -6.15 -8.90
CA GLY A 41 9.58 -7.15 -9.50
C GLY A 41 8.30 -7.48 -8.72
N ASP A 42 7.99 -6.75 -7.64
CA ASP A 42 6.75 -6.93 -6.89
C ASP A 42 5.52 -6.28 -7.52
N GLY A 43 5.69 -5.62 -8.68
CA GLY A 43 4.57 -5.07 -9.44
C GLY A 43 4.15 -3.66 -9.04
N LYS A 44 5.00 -2.90 -8.33
CA LYS A 44 4.72 -1.50 -7.91
C LYS A 44 4.36 -0.59 -9.07
N SER A 45 5.22 -0.54 -10.11
CA SER A 45 5.00 0.27 -11.31
C SER A 45 3.72 -0.15 -12.03
N THR A 46 3.49 -1.46 -12.18
CA THR A 46 2.27 -1.99 -12.81
C THR A 46 1.02 -1.59 -12.03
N LEU A 47 1.03 -1.71 -10.70
CA LEU A 47 -0.06 -1.26 -9.84
C LEU A 47 -0.36 0.23 -10.05
N ILE A 48 0.67 1.08 -10.00
CA ILE A 48 0.50 2.54 -10.09
C ILE A 48 0.08 2.96 -11.51
N LEU A 49 0.56 2.30 -12.57
CA LEU A 49 0.09 2.53 -13.94
C LEU A 49 -1.39 2.15 -14.10
N ASN A 50 -1.86 1.07 -13.47
CA ASN A 50 -3.29 0.72 -13.47
C ASN A 50 -4.14 1.73 -12.68
N ILE A 51 -3.63 2.28 -11.59
CA ILE A 51 -4.28 3.38 -10.88
C ILE A 51 -4.36 4.63 -11.78
N ALA A 52 -3.25 5.01 -12.44
CA ALA A 52 -3.21 6.13 -13.36
C ALA A 52 -4.18 5.94 -14.55
N ALA A 53 -4.26 4.71 -15.10
CA ALA A 53 -5.18 4.38 -16.18
C ALA A 53 -6.64 4.59 -15.77
N LYS A 54 -7.07 4.04 -14.63
CA LYS A 54 -8.44 4.24 -14.13
C LYS A 54 -8.76 5.71 -13.89
N LEU A 55 -7.84 6.45 -13.26
CA LEU A 55 -8.01 7.88 -13.02
C LEU A 55 -8.12 8.68 -14.31
N SER A 56 -7.36 8.33 -15.35
CA SER A 56 -7.43 8.99 -16.66
C SER A 56 -8.78 8.82 -17.35
N MET A 57 -9.49 7.73 -17.04
CA MET A 57 -10.84 7.43 -17.53
C MET A 57 -11.96 7.95 -16.62
N GLY A 58 -11.63 8.50 -15.44
CA GLY A 58 -12.63 8.90 -14.44
C GLY A 58 -13.25 7.71 -13.70
N GLU A 59 -12.55 6.57 -13.67
CA GLU A 59 -12.99 5.36 -13.01
C GLU A 59 -12.46 5.27 -11.57
N CYS A 60 -13.30 4.78 -10.66
CA CYS A 60 -12.87 4.47 -9.30
C CYS A 60 -12.08 3.16 -9.25
N ILE A 61 -11.11 3.09 -8.34
CA ILE A 61 -10.36 1.85 -8.05
C ILE A 61 -11.23 0.93 -7.20
N ASP A 62 -11.90 1.49 -6.20
CA ASP A 62 -12.82 0.80 -5.31
C ASP A 62 -13.94 1.75 -4.83
N GLU A 63 -14.85 1.25 -3.99
CA GLU A 63 -15.98 2.00 -3.44
C GLU A 63 -15.60 3.19 -2.53
N ASN A 64 -14.35 3.24 -2.05
CA ASN A 64 -13.84 4.32 -1.20
C ASN A 64 -13.31 5.51 -2.02
N MET A 65 -13.32 5.42 -3.34
CA MET A 65 -13.04 6.52 -4.23
C MET A 65 -14.31 7.23 -4.67
N ASN A 66 -14.20 8.54 -4.79
CA ASN A 66 -15.27 9.37 -5.34
C ASN A 66 -14.71 10.21 -6.50
N ILE A 67 -14.33 9.55 -7.58
CA ILE A 67 -13.91 10.18 -8.83
C ILE A 67 -15.12 10.17 -9.75
N THR A 68 -15.51 11.35 -10.23
CA THR A 68 -16.67 11.53 -11.11
C THR A 68 -16.27 12.01 -12.50
N GLU A 69 -15.01 12.45 -12.65
CA GLU A 69 -14.48 12.98 -13.91
C GLU A 69 -13.05 12.49 -14.13
N PRO A 70 -12.63 12.31 -15.40
CA PRO A 70 -11.24 11.99 -15.74
C PRO A 70 -10.27 13.04 -15.19
N VAL A 71 -9.14 12.58 -14.63
CA VAL A 71 -8.08 13.44 -14.09
C VAL A 71 -6.77 13.31 -14.85
N ASN A 72 -6.01 14.38 -14.92
CA ASN A 72 -4.69 14.36 -15.54
C ASN A 72 -3.65 13.86 -14.54
N VAL A 73 -2.72 13.05 -15.04
CA VAL A 73 -1.65 12.40 -14.29
C VAL A 73 -0.30 12.77 -14.91
N ILE A 74 0.70 13.06 -14.08
CA ILE A 74 2.10 13.13 -14.48
C ILE A 74 2.78 11.85 -14.00
N TYR A 75 3.37 11.09 -14.92
CA TYR A 75 4.10 9.87 -14.61
C TYR A 75 5.56 9.99 -15.04
N GLN A 76 6.43 10.32 -14.10
CA GLN A 76 7.85 10.45 -14.34
C GLN A 76 8.54 9.11 -14.09
N THR A 77 9.20 8.57 -15.12
CA THR A 77 9.95 7.32 -15.07
C THR A 77 11.36 7.48 -15.62
N ALA A 78 12.30 6.76 -15.04
CA ALA A 78 13.70 6.76 -15.47
C ALA A 78 14.24 5.36 -15.81
N GLU A 79 13.48 4.29 -15.49
CA GLU A 79 13.91 2.92 -15.74
C GLU A 79 13.19 2.32 -16.95
N ASP A 80 11.90 2.60 -17.11
CA ASP A 80 11.06 2.01 -18.16
C ASP A 80 11.01 2.90 -19.41
N GLY A 81 11.19 2.31 -20.58
CA GLY A 81 11.04 3.00 -21.89
C GLY A 81 9.58 3.40 -22.14
N LEU A 82 9.39 4.64 -22.63
CA LEU A 82 8.03 5.17 -22.83
C LEU A 82 7.28 4.41 -23.93
N ALA A 83 7.97 4.08 -25.04
CA ALA A 83 7.35 3.50 -26.22
C ALA A 83 7.13 1.99 -26.13
N ASP A 84 8.02 1.29 -25.45
CA ASP A 84 8.08 -0.18 -25.42
C ASP A 84 7.53 -0.78 -24.12
N THR A 85 7.44 0.02 -23.07
CA THR A 85 7.05 -0.48 -21.74
C THR A 85 5.87 0.31 -21.16
N VAL A 86 6.01 1.63 -20.95
CA VAL A 86 5.00 2.43 -20.22
C VAL A 86 3.71 2.53 -21.03
N LYS A 87 3.81 2.99 -22.30
CA LYS A 87 2.64 3.18 -23.15
C LYS A 87 1.88 1.87 -23.42
N PRO A 88 2.52 0.75 -23.76
CA PRO A 88 1.82 -0.53 -23.92
C PRO A 88 1.10 -1.00 -22.64
N ARG A 89 1.69 -0.78 -21.44
CA ARG A 89 1.04 -1.12 -20.17
C ARG A 89 -0.19 -0.25 -19.91
N LEU A 90 -0.11 1.05 -20.24
CA LEU A 90 -1.25 1.97 -20.11
C LEU A 90 -2.37 1.61 -21.09
N GLU A 91 -2.04 1.30 -22.36
CA GLU A 91 -3.01 0.86 -23.35
C GLU A 91 -3.69 -0.46 -22.95
N ALA A 92 -2.93 -1.43 -22.42
CA ALA A 92 -3.48 -2.68 -21.89
C ALA A 92 -4.41 -2.46 -20.67
N ALA A 93 -4.16 -1.40 -19.89
CA ALA A 93 -5.00 -0.98 -18.78
C ALA A 93 -6.16 -0.06 -19.22
N ASN A 94 -6.41 0.12 -20.51
CA ASN A 94 -7.43 1.00 -21.11
C ASN A 94 -7.33 2.47 -20.67
N ALA A 95 -6.10 3.02 -20.53
CA ALA A 95 -5.90 4.40 -20.14
C ALA A 95 -6.24 5.38 -21.27
N ASP A 96 -6.77 6.55 -20.90
CA ASP A 96 -6.71 7.72 -21.78
C ASP A 96 -5.32 8.34 -21.70
N CYS A 97 -4.43 7.92 -22.61
CA CYS A 97 -3.05 8.38 -22.67
C CYS A 97 -2.93 9.90 -22.98
N SER A 98 -3.98 10.56 -23.45
CA SER A 98 -3.97 12.02 -23.63
C SER A 98 -3.97 12.79 -22.29
N ARG A 99 -4.30 12.12 -21.21
CA ARG A 99 -4.35 12.66 -19.83
C ARG A 99 -3.17 12.24 -18.98
N ILE A 100 -2.23 11.48 -19.55
CA ILE A 100 -1.03 11.03 -18.84
C ILE A 100 0.18 11.65 -19.54
N SER A 101 0.84 12.56 -18.82
CA SER A 101 1.96 13.34 -19.33
C SER A 101 3.25 12.98 -18.60
N ILE A 102 4.38 13.29 -19.22
CA ILE A 102 5.73 13.20 -18.65
C ILE A 102 6.45 14.54 -18.88
N ILE A 103 7.31 14.92 -17.95
CA ILE A 103 8.20 16.06 -18.16
C ILE A 103 9.36 15.60 -19.04
N ASP A 104 9.53 16.23 -20.20
CA ASP A 104 10.62 15.89 -21.12
C ASP A 104 11.99 16.19 -20.48
N GLU A 105 12.84 15.19 -20.51
CA GLU A 105 14.21 15.22 -19.96
C GLU A 105 15.31 15.22 -21.04
N SER A 106 14.94 15.37 -22.31
CA SER A 106 15.89 15.34 -23.43
C SER A 106 17.00 16.40 -23.29
N ASP A 107 16.66 17.59 -22.81
CA ASP A 107 17.61 18.69 -22.62
C ASP A 107 18.21 18.73 -21.20
N LYS A 108 17.44 18.35 -20.20
CA LYS A 108 17.83 18.42 -18.80
C LYS A 108 17.05 17.44 -17.92
N SER A 109 17.76 16.59 -17.21
CA SER A 109 17.17 15.66 -16.24
C SER A 109 16.35 16.39 -15.18
N VAL A 110 15.26 15.76 -14.74
CA VAL A 110 14.43 16.23 -13.63
C VAL A 110 15.03 15.75 -12.31
N SER A 111 15.10 16.64 -11.33
CA SER A 111 15.37 16.28 -9.94
C SER A 111 14.18 16.64 -9.04
N MET A 112 14.08 16.06 -7.85
CA MET A 112 12.98 16.36 -6.91
C MET A 112 12.91 17.83 -6.47
N THR A 113 13.96 18.59 -6.70
CA THR A 113 14.02 20.02 -6.39
C THR A 113 13.79 20.91 -7.60
N ASP A 114 13.44 20.34 -8.75
CA ASP A 114 13.22 21.08 -9.99
C ASP A 114 11.87 21.82 -9.97
N ASP A 115 11.89 23.11 -10.31
CA ASP A 115 10.68 23.95 -10.33
C ASP A 115 9.73 23.57 -11.48
N ARG A 116 10.25 22.90 -12.52
CA ARG A 116 9.42 22.36 -13.62
C ARG A 116 8.34 21.41 -13.14
N ILE A 117 8.53 20.75 -11.98
CA ILE A 117 7.52 19.85 -11.40
C ILE A 117 6.26 20.65 -11.06
N GLU A 118 6.40 21.78 -10.35
CA GLU A 118 5.26 22.62 -9.98
C GLU A 118 4.62 23.25 -11.22
N GLU A 119 5.42 23.68 -12.18
CA GLU A 119 4.93 24.23 -13.45
C GLU A 119 4.13 23.20 -14.24
N ALA A 120 4.64 21.96 -14.39
CA ALA A 120 3.96 20.88 -15.07
C ALA A 120 2.63 20.52 -14.40
N ILE A 121 2.60 20.40 -13.06
CA ILE A 121 1.37 20.13 -12.31
C ILE A 121 0.31 21.22 -12.57
N LYS A 122 0.71 22.49 -12.55
CA LYS A 122 -0.21 23.62 -12.81
C LYS A 122 -0.69 23.65 -14.25
N ARG A 123 0.22 23.47 -15.21
CA ARG A 123 -0.07 23.48 -16.65
C ARG A 123 -1.05 22.40 -17.05
N GLU A 124 -0.80 21.17 -16.59
CA GLU A 124 -1.65 20.01 -16.89
C GLU A 124 -2.88 19.92 -15.95
N ASN A 125 -2.99 20.78 -14.93
CA ASN A 125 -3.98 20.66 -13.84
C ASN A 125 -3.98 19.24 -13.24
N ALA A 126 -2.77 18.65 -13.11
CA ALA A 126 -2.61 17.27 -12.68
C ALA A 126 -3.09 17.06 -11.24
N LYS A 127 -3.78 15.97 -10.99
CA LYS A 127 -4.26 15.56 -9.65
C LYS A 127 -3.37 14.52 -9.01
N LEU A 128 -2.55 13.84 -9.81
CA LEU A 128 -1.59 12.85 -9.38
C LEU A 128 -0.26 13.10 -10.13
N CYS A 129 0.85 13.13 -9.37
CA CYS A 129 2.20 13.16 -9.90
C CYS A 129 2.99 11.99 -9.31
N ILE A 130 3.62 11.18 -10.14
CA ILE A 130 4.30 9.93 -9.77
C ILE A 130 5.77 10.03 -10.16
N PHE A 131 6.66 9.55 -9.29
CA PHE A 131 8.09 9.38 -9.56
C PHE A 131 8.46 7.90 -9.41
N ASP A 132 8.93 7.27 -10.48
CA ASP A 132 9.21 5.83 -10.55
C ASP A 132 10.59 5.53 -11.21
N PRO A 133 11.57 5.09 -10.47
CA PRO A 133 11.67 5.11 -9.03
C PRO A 133 12.21 6.45 -8.50
N ILE A 134 11.91 6.76 -7.24
CA ILE A 134 12.40 7.98 -6.57
C ILE A 134 13.92 8.13 -6.63
N GLN A 135 14.65 7.00 -6.60
CA GLN A 135 16.11 6.99 -6.58
C GLN A 135 16.72 7.71 -7.78
N ALA A 136 16.10 7.66 -8.93
CA ALA A 136 16.58 8.29 -10.14
C ALA A 136 16.49 9.83 -10.12
N TYR A 137 15.66 10.39 -9.26
CA TYR A 137 15.37 11.83 -9.19
C TYR A 137 16.05 12.56 -8.02
N LEU A 138 17.03 11.91 -7.37
CA LEU A 138 17.73 12.48 -6.23
C LEU A 138 18.80 13.53 -6.64
N GLY A 139 19.26 13.50 -7.88
CA GLY A 139 20.38 14.32 -8.36
C GLY A 139 21.74 13.63 -8.16
N GLY A 140 22.69 13.88 -9.09
CA GLY A 140 23.92 13.11 -9.20
C GLY A 140 24.90 13.18 -8.02
N ASP A 141 24.81 14.21 -7.18
CA ASP A 141 25.66 14.42 -6.01
C ASP A 141 24.96 14.09 -4.68
N THR A 142 23.71 13.61 -4.73
CA THR A 142 22.89 13.40 -3.54
C THR A 142 23.04 11.98 -3.01
N ASP A 143 23.54 11.83 -1.80
CA ASP A 143 23.56 10.56 -1.09
C ASP A 143 22.24 10.36 -0.32
N MET A 144 21.44 9.36 -0.72
CA MET A 144 20.20 8.98 -0.02
C MET A 144 20.39 8.70 1.46
N ASN A 145 21.61 8.37 1.89
CA ASN A 145 21.91 8.10 3.28
C ASN A 145 22.19 9.37 4.08
N ARG A 146 22.30 10.52 3.41
CA ARG A 146 22.44 11.82 4.07
C ARG A 146 21.06 12.39 4.39
N ALA A 147 20.66 12.22 5.63
CA ALA A 147 19.34 12.62 6.14
C ALA A 147 18.95 14.07 5.81
N ASN A 148 19.90 15.00 5.80
CA ASN A 148 19.62 16.42 5.53
C ASN A 148 19.20 16.69 4.08
N GLU A 149 19.86 16.07 3.10
CA GLU A 149 19.57 16.27 1.68
C GLU A 149 18.20 15.65 1.32
N ALA A 150 17.93 14.43 1.78
CA ALA A 150 16.64 13.78 1.61
C ALA A 150 15.49 14.61 2.22
N ARG A 151 15.73 15.24 3.37
CA ARG A 151 14.76 16.10 4.05
C ARG A 151 14.45 17.37 3.29
N GLU A 152 15.45 18.04 2.70
CA GLU A 152 15.22 19.24 1.89
C GLU A 152 14.40 18.94 0.64
N MET A 153 14.73 17.85 -0.06
CA MET A 153 13.98 17.40 -1.25
C MET A 153 12.54 17.08 -0.93
N THR A 154 12.30 16.26 0.10
CA THR A 154 10.94 15.87 0.49
C THR A 154 10.15 17.07 1.02
N LYS A 155 10.79 18.03 1.69
CA LYS A 155 10.16 19.28 2.11
C LYS A 155 9.72 20.12 0.91
N LYS A 156 10.57 20.23 -0.14
CA LYS A 156 10.21 20.96 -1.36
C LYS A 156 9.05 20.30 -2.08
N LEU A 157 9.10 18.98 -2.32
CA LEU A 157 7.98 18.24 -2.93
C LEU A 157 6.71 18.32 -2.09
N GLY A 158 6.81 18.20 -0.76
CA GLY A 158 5.66 18.37 0.14
C GLY A 158 5.03 19.75 0.01
N SER A 159 5.85 20.81 -0.09
CA SER A 159 5.37 22.17 -0.31
C SER A 159 4.71 22.35 -1.69
N ILE A 160 5.24 21.71 -2.75
CA ILE A 160 4.62 21.71 -4.08
C ILE A 160 3.25 21.03 -4.00
N ALA A 161 3.19 19.83 -3.38
CA ALA A 161 1.93 19.12 -3.19
C ALA A 161 0.86 19.99 -2.49
N GLU A 162 1.23 20.65 -1.38
CA GLU A 162 0.32 21.52 -0.62
C GLU A 162 -0.17 22.71 -1.43
N ARG A 163 0.74 23.42 -2.14
CA ARG A 163 0.37 24.60 -2.93
C ARG A 163 -0.48 24.28 -4.15
N THR A 164 -0.25 23.14 -4.78
CA THR A 164 -0.96 22.72 -6.00
C THR A 164 -2.22 21.90 -5.70
N GLY A 165 -2.31 21.33 -4.50
CA GLY A 165 -3.33 20.35 -4.15
C GLY A 165 -3.15 18.99 -4.84
N CYS A 166 -2.06 18.79 -5.60
CA CYS A 166 -1.75 17.53 -6.29
C CYS A 166 -1.30 16.46 -5.29
N ALA A 167 -1.80 15.24 -5.44
CA ALA A 167 -1.25 14.08 -4.74
C ALA A 167 0.09 13.70 -5.39
N ILE A 168 1.14 13.51 -4.58
CA ILE A 168 2.44 13.07 -5.10
C ILE A 168 2.75 11.68 -4.55
N VAL A 169 3.01 10.73 -5.45
CA VAL A 169 3.37 9.35 -5.13
C VAL A 169 4.82 9.07 -5.53
N LEU A 170 5.59 8.59 -4.57
CA LEU A 170 6.99 8.23 -4.75
C LEU A 170 7.11 6.71 -4.70
N ILE A 171 7.58 6.09 -5.78
CA ILE A 171 7.82 4.65 -5.84
C ILE A 171 9.29 4.38 -5.50
N GLY A 172 9.53 3.44 -4.60
CA GLY A 172 10.89 3.11 -4.20
C GLY A 172 11.13 1.64 -3.91
N HIS A 173 12.39 1.25 -4.03
CA HIS A 173 12.83 -0.09 -3.66
C HIS A 173 13.17 -0.16 -2.18
N MET A 174 12.91 -1.32 -1.58
CA MET A 174 13.30 -1.58 -0.19
C MET A 174 14.78 -1.95 -0.10
N ASN A 175 15.42 -1.56 1.01
CA ASN A 175 16.79 -2.00 1.31
C ASN A 175 16.79 -3.46 1.77
N LYS A 176 17.77 -4.24 1.30
CA LYS A 176 17.97 -5.67 1.65
C LYS A 176 18.48 -5.88 3.08
N GLY A 177 18.15 -5.05 4.06
CA GLY A 177 18.53 -5.22 5.46
C GLY A 177 17.76 -6.36 6.11
N SER A 178 18.44 -7.45 6.45
CA SER A 178 17.86 -8.56 7.22
C SER A 178 17.59 -8.12 8.67
N GLY A 179 16.37 -8.33 9.17
CA GLY A 179 16.02 -8.19 10.59
C GLY A 179 15.32 -6.92 11.04
N ALA A 180 15.11 -5.89 10.19
CA ALA A 180 14.33 -4.73 10.55
C ALA A 180 12.82 -4.99 10.38
N LYS A 181 11.98 -4.35 11.26
CA LYS A 181 10.53 -4.35 11.09
C LYS A 181 10.15 -3.78 9.72
N ALA A 182 9.00 -4.22 9.16
CA ALA A 182 8.46 -3.80 7.86
C ALA A 182 8.59 -2.29 7.59
N ALA A 183 8.26 -1.46 8.59
CA ALA A 183 8.32 -0.01 8.51
C ALA A 183 9.74 0.56 8.32
N TYR A 184 10.80 -0.20 8.66
CA TYR A 184 12.20 0.27 8.63
C TYR A 184 13.02 -0.32 7.47
N ARG A 185 12.47 -1.23 6.67
CA ARG A 185 13.12 -1.69 5.42
C ARG A 185 12.95 -0.69 4.25
N GLY A 186 12.30 0.44 4.51
CA GLY A 186 11.99 1.44 3.50
C GLY A 186 13.22 2.11 2.87
N MET A 187 12.97 2.80 1.78
CA MET A 187 13.90 3.51 0.92
C MET A 187 15.02 4.21 1.69
N GLY A 188 16.20 3.63 1.77
CA GLY A 188 17.49 4.16 2.19
C GLY A 188 17.54 5.16 3.35
N SER A 189 16.66 6.13 3.39
CA SER A 189 16.58 7.15 4.44
C SER A 189 15.25 7.06 5.20
N ILE A 190 15.35 7.01 6.52
CA ILE A 190 14.22 7.15 7.46
C ILE A 190 13.45 8.47 7.20
N ASP A 191 14.11 9.48 6.62
CA ASP A 191 13.51 10.79 6.37
C ASP A 191 12.44 10.79 5.27
N PHE A 192 12.57 9.98 4.22
CA PHE A 192 11.49 9.82 3.22
C PHE A 192 10.24 9.23 3.87
N PHE A 193 10.42 8.16 4.67
CA PHE A 193 9.32 7.55 5.42
C PHE A 193 8.71 8.54 6.42
N ALA A 194 9.53 9.36 7.08
CA ALA A 194 9.08 10.32 8.10
C ALA A 194 8.17 11.40 7.49
N VAL A 195 8.51 11.94 6.31
CA VAL A 195 7.78 13.05 5.67
C VAL A 195 6.49 12.58 5.00
N ALA A 196 6.46 11.38 4.41
CA ALA A 196 5.27 10.83 3.78
C ALA A 196 4.12 10.68 4.79
N ARG A 197 2.91 11.03 4.36
CA ARG A 197 1.69 10.92 5.20
C ARG A 197 1.02 9.56 5.10
N SER A 198 1.22 8.87 3.99
CA SER A 198 0.78 7.51 3.73
C SER A 198 1.92 6.71 3.13
N VAL A 199 2.12 5.47 3.57
CA VAL A 199 3.12 4.56 3.01
C VAL A 199 2.46 3.20 2.80
N MET A 200 2.56 2.72 1.57
CA MET A 200 2.07 1.42 1.14
C MET A 200 3.25 0.49 0.84
N LEU A 201 3.16 -0.72 1.34
CA LEU A 201 4.03 -1.84 1.01
C LEU A 201 3.35 -2.67 -0.07
N VAL A 202 4.06 -2.98 -1.14
CA VAL A 202 3.63 -3.94 -2.16
C VAL A 202 4.58 -5.11 -2.14
N GLY A 203 4.02 -6.32 -2.14
CA GLY A 203 4.83 -7.53 -2.17
C GLY A 203 4.07 -8.75 -2.63
N ARG A 204 4.79 -9.84 -2.83
CA ARG A 204 4.26 -11.14 -3.28
C ARG A 204 3.56 -11.85 -2.15
N ILE A 205 2.47 -12.54 -2.48
CA ILE A 205 1.83 -13.48 -1.56
C ILE A 205 2.52 -14.83 -1.74
N GLU A 206 3.11 -15.36 -0.66
CA GLU A 206 3.83 -16.63 -0.72
C GLU A 206 2.93 -17.77 -1.16
N GLY A 207 3.47 -18.70 -1.94
CA GLY A 207 2.71 -19.83 -2.50
C GLY A 207 1.82 -19.47 -3.68
N GLN A 208 1.69 -18.18 -4.04
CA GLN A 208 0.84 -17.69 -5.13
C GLN A 208 1.65 -16.77 -6.06
N SER A 209 2.31 -17.35 -7.06
CA SER A 209 3.32 -16.66 -7.90
C SER A 209 2.82 -15.38 -8.57
N ASN A 210 1.54 -15.31 -8.93
CA ASN A 210 0.93 -14.18 -9.63
C ASN A 210 0.26 -13.17 -8.70
N LEU A 211 -0.02 -13.54 -7.44
CA LEU A 211 -0.71 -12.65 -6.50
C LEU A 211 0.24 -11.70 -5.80
N ARG A 212 -0.24 -10.49 -5.63
CA ARG A 212 0.41 -9.40 -4.92
C ARG A 212 -0.56 -8.77 -3.93
N ALA A 213 -0.01 -8.22 -2.87
CA ALA A 213 -0.78 -7.42 -1.92
C ALA A 213 -0.18 -6.02 -1.79
N MET A 214 -1.06 -5.02 -1.65
CA MET A 214 -0.73 -3.68 -1.24
C MET A 214 -1.26 -3.46 0.18
N ILE A 215 -0.38 -3.12 1.10
CA ILE A 215 -0.69 -2.97 2.54
C ILE A 215 -0.25 -1.59 3.00
N GLN A 216 -1.12 -0.87 3.69
CA GLN A 216 -0.75 0.40 4.29
C GLN A 216 0.01 0.16 5.60
N ILE A 217 1.27 0.64 5.67
CA ILE A 217 2.16 0.47 6.83
C ILE A 217 2.38 1.77 7.61
N LYS A 218 1.92 2.89 7.06
CA LYS A 218 1.86 4.19 7.71
C LYS A 218 0.68 5.00 7.19
N ASN A 219 -0.06 5.62 8.11
CA ASN A 219 -1.04 6.65 7.82
C ASN A 219 -1.13 7.62 9.00
N ASN A 220 -0.85 8.90 8.76
CA ASN A 220 -0.91 9.95 9.79
C ASN A 220 -2.22 10.75 9.73
N LEU A 221 -3.12 10.45 8.78
CA LEU A 221 -4.27 11.28 8.45
C LEU A 221 -5.62 10.57 8.63
N ALA A 222 -5.60 9.23 8.66
CA ALA A 222 -6.78 8.39 8.82
C ALA A 222 -6.41 7.04 9.47
N VAL A 223 -7.40 6.21 9.76
CA VAL A 223 -7.22 4.79 10.07
C VAL A 223 -6.67 4.05 8.85
N PHE A 224 -5.98 2.94 9.07
CA PHE A 224 -5.45 2.12 7.98
C PHE A 224 -6.58 1.56 7.12
N GLY A 225 -6.37 1.57 5.80
CA GLY A 225 -7.23 0.87 4.86
C GLY A 225 -7.03 -0.64 4.93
N HIS A 226 -8.05 -1.39 4.50
CA HIS A 226 -7.90 -2.83 4.30
C HIS A 226 -6.85 -3.11 3.24
N PRO A 227 -5.98 -4.12 3.44
CA PRO A 227 -5.05 -4.57 2.41
C PRO A 227 -5.79 -4.89 1.11
N LYS A 228 -5.17 -4.57 -0.03
CA LYS A 228 -5.73 -4.83 -1.35
C LYS A 228 -4.88 -5.87 -2.06
N ALA A 229 -5.51 -6.86 -2.70
CA ALA A 229 -4.82 -7.80 -3.55
C ALA A 229 -5.05 -7.52 -5.03
N PHE A 230 -4.07 -7.90 -5.84
CA PHE A 230 -4.15 -7.88 -7.29
C PHE A 230 -3.33 -9.03 -7.88
N GLU A 231 -3.71 -9.45 -9.06
CA GLU A 231 -3.04 -10.50 -9.80
C GLU A 231 -2.29 -9.90 -11.01
N LEU A 232 -1.10 -10.42 -11.26
CA LEU A 232 -0.33 -10.19 -12.48
C LEU A 232 -0.35 -11.49 -13.29
N ALA A 233 -1.38 -11.64 -14.14
CA ALA A 233 -1.58 -12.80 -14.99
C ALA A 233 -1.02 -12.58 -16.40
N GLU A 234 -1.00 -13.62 -17.23
CA GLU A 234 -0.56 -13.53 -18.64
C GLU A 234 -1.44 -12.58 -19.47
N ASP A 235 -2.71 -12.50 -19.14
CA ASP A 235 -3.69 -11.62 -19.79
C ASP A 235 -3.74 -10.21 -19.20
N GLY A 236 -2.94 -9.91 -18.16
CA GLY A 236 -2.81 -8.57 -17.61
C GLY A 236 -2.93 -8.46 -16.10
N PHE A 237 -3.33 -7.26 -15.68
CA PHE A 237 -3.51 -6.89 -14.28
C PHE A 237 -4.99 -7.03 -13.88
N HIS A 238 -5.25 -7.71 -12.77
CA HIS A 238 -6.60 -7.89 -12.23
C HIS A 238 -6.68 -7.46 -10.77
N TRP A 239 -7.58 -6.52 -10.44
CA TRP A 239 -7.92 -6.20 -9.07
C TRP A 239 -8.74 -7.33 -8.45
N LEU A 240 -8.35 -7.75 -7.22
CA LEU A 240 -9.08 -8.75 -6.44
C LEU A 240 -9.83 -8.11 -5.25
N GLY A 241 -9.57 -6.83 -4.95
CA GLY A 241 -10.23 -6.12 -3.86
C GLY A 241 -9.57 -6.33 -2.51
N ASP A 242 -10.39 -6.28 -1.44
CA ASP A 242 -9.92 -6.44 -0.07
C ASP A 242 -9.36 -7.85 0.18
N TYR A 243 -8.27 -7.90 0.94
CA TYR A 243 -7.58 -9.16 1.19
C TYR A 243 -6.99 -9.19 2.60
N GLU A 244 -7.20 -10.28 3.33
CA GLU A 244 -6.73 -10.45 4.70
C GLU A 244 -5.27 -10.91 4.71
N ILE A 245 -4.34 -9.98 4.86
CA ILE A 245 -2.90 -10.24 4.93
C ILE A 245 -2.20 -9.14 5.72
N THR A 246 -1.13 -9.48 6.42
CA THR A 246 -0.31 -8.53 7.19
C THR A 246 0.99 -8.18 6.46
N ALA A 247 1.59 -7.04 6.84
CA ALA A 247 2.88 -6.62 6.27
C ALA A 247 4.01 -7.61 6.62
N ASP A 248 3.96 -8.24 7.79
CA ASP A 248 4.96 -9.23 8.21
C ASP A 248 4.88 -10.50 7.35
N GLU A 249 3.68 -10.93 6.97
CA GLU A 249 3.48 -12.07 6.05
C GLU A 249 4.05 -11.78 4.66
N VAL A 250 3.82 -10.58 4.12
CA VAL A 250 4.38 -10.18 2.82
C VAL A 250 5.90 -10.07 2.86
N LEU A 251 6.48 -9.53 3.94
CA LEU A 251 7.93 -9.34 4.07
C LEU A 251 8.69 -10.58 4.52
N GLY A 252 8.04 -11.45 5.26
CA GLY A 252 8.66 -12.67 5.81
C GLY A 252 8.70 -13.81 4.82
N GLY A 253 8.01 -13.71 3.68
CA GLY A 253 7.79 -14.84 2.79
C GLY A 253 7.13 -16.02 3.52
N MET A 254 6.45 -15.75 4.62
CA MET A 254 5.64 -16.78 5.26
C MET A 254 4.32 -16.89 4.52
N VAL A 255 3.96 -18.09 4.14
CA VAL A 255 2.57 -18.42 3.82
C VAL A 255 1.71 -17.79 4.92
N PRO A 256 0.63 -17.06 4.60
CA PRO A 256 -0.32 -16.69 5.61
C PRO A 256 -0.65 -18.00 6.33
N LYS A 257 -0.09 -18.24 7.51
CA LYS A 257 -0.68 -19.22 8.39
C LYS A 257 -2.05 -18.61 8.62
N ALA A 258 -3.07 -19.22 8.01
CA ALA A 258 -4.45 -18.99 8.38
C ALA A 258 -4.41 -18.74 9.87
N SER A 259 -4.87 -17.59 10.34
CA SER A 259 -4.57 -17.19 11.73
C SER A 259 -4.87 -18.42 12.56
N LYS A 260 -4.10 -18.73 13.59
CA LYS A 260 -4.32 -19.95 14.38
C LYS A 260 -5.81 -20.12 14.72
N LEU A 261 -6.52 -19.03 14.74
CA LEU A 261 -7.96 -18.91 14.90
C LEU A 261 -8.71 -19.39 13.64
N GLU A 262 -8.34 -18.96 12.45
CA GLU A 262 -8.98 -19.44 11.21
C GLU A 262 -8.69 -20.90 10.91
N MET A 263 -7.49 -21.36 11.18
CA MET A 263 -7.16 -22.80 11.12
C MET A 263 -8.05 -23.61 12.06
N ALA A 264 -8.26 -23.12 13.28
CA ALA A 264 -9.12 -23.79 14.24
C ALA A 264 -10.60 -23.72 13.84
N LYS A 265 -11.09 -22.63 13.27
CA LYS A 265 -12.46 -22.50 12.73
C LYS A 265 -12.67 -23.45 11.56
N GLN A 266 -11.73 -23.49 10.62
CA GLN A 266 -11.81 -24.41 9.47
C GLN A 266 -11.75 -25.86 9.92
N PHE A 267 -10.81 -26.21 10.81
CA PHE A 267 -10.72 -27.53 11.40
C PHE A 267 -12.05 -27.96 12.07
N LEU A 268 -12.65 -27.09 12.88
CA LEU A 268 -13.94 -27.39 13.52
C LEU A 268 -15.08 -27.58 12.52
N ARG A 269 -15.11 -26.81 11.43
CA ARG A 269 -16.09 -26.97 10.34
C ARG A 269 -15.90 -28.30 9.63
N GLU A 270 -14.67 -28.66 9.28
CA GLU A 270 -14.36 -29.94 8.64
C GLU A 270 -14.72 -31.14 9.53
N GLN A 271 -14.47 -31.04 10.85
CA GLN A 271 -14.90 -32.05 11.79
C GLN A 271 -16.44 -32.13 11.91
N ALA A 272 -17.14 -30.99 11.83
CA ALA A 272 -18.61 -30.95 11.85
C ALA A 272 -19.24 -31.58 10.60
N GLU A 273 -18.54 -31.58 9.47
CA GLU A 273 -18.98 -32.32 8.26
C GLU A 273 -18.85 -33.82 8.43
N ARG A 274 -17.84 -34.28 9.17
CA ARG A 274 -17.52 -35.69 9.39
C ARG A 274 -18.38 -36.34 10.50
N THR A 275 -18.65 -35.60 11.57
CA THR A 275 -19.37 -36.11 12.74
C THR A 275 -20.20 -35.03 13.44
N GLN A 276 -21.33 -35.42 14.00
CA GLN A 276 -22.15 -34.50 14.79
C GLN A 276 -21.65 -34.35 16.21
N LYS A 277 -20.99 -35.37 16.75
CA LYS A 277 -20.56 -35.42 18.15
C LYS A 277 -19.22 -36.13 18.26
N ILE A 278 -18.25 -35.50 18.93
CA ILE A 278 -16.88 -36.02 19.09
C ILE A 278 -16.45 -35.93 20.57
N LEU A 279 -15.64 -36.85 21.03
CA LEU A 279 -15.08 -36.83 22.36
C LEU A 279 -14.12 -35.63 22.52
N SER A 280 -14.21 -34.88 23.62
CA SER A 280 -13.40 -33.66 23.82
C SER A 280 -11.91 -33.92 23.86
N THR A 281 -11.46 -35.09 24.32
CA THR A 281 -10.05 -35.47 24.27
C THR A 281 -9.59 -35.78 22.84
N GLU A 282 -10.40 -36.48 22.08
CA GLU A 282 -10.12 -36.85 20.70
C GLU A 282 -9.99 -35.63 19.78
N ILE A 283 -10.94 -34.67 19.84
CA ILE A 283 -10.87 -33.46 19.01
C ILE A 283 -9.66 -32.57 19.38
N ILE A 284 -9.27 -32.55 20.65
CA ILE A 284 -8.08 -31.82 21.10
C ILE A 284 -6.78 -32.50 20.58
N GLU A 285 -6.74 -33.82 20.55
CA GLU A 285 -5.61 -34.58 20.00
C GLU A 285 -5.50 -34.39 18.50
N LEU A 286 -6.62 -34.49 17.76
CA LEU A 286 -6.66 -34.24 16.33
C LEU A 286 -6.23 -32.80 16.00
N ALA A 287 -6.70 -31.82 16.74
CA ALA A 287 -6.30 -30.43 16.58
C ALA A 287 -4.80 -30.20 16.84
N ALA A 288 -4.24 -30.91 17.84
CA ALA A 288 -2.81 -30.85 18.15
C ALA A 288 -1.95 -31.41 17.01
N GLN A 289 -2.41 -32.44 16.30
CA GLN A 289 -1.74 -32.99 15.11
C GLN A 289 -1.69 -31.98 13.95
N GLU A 290 -2.71 -31.12 13.85
CA GLU A 290 -2.79 -30.00 12.88
C GLU A 290 -2.09 -28.72 13.40
N GLY A 291 -1.38 -28.79 14.53
CA GLY A 291 -0.65 -27.67 15.12
C GLY A 291 -1.54 -26.62 15.81
N ILE A 292 -2.81 -26.93 16.08
CA ILE A 292 -3.78 -26.07 16.75
C ILE A 292 -3.69 -26.30 18.27
N SER A 293 -3.41 -25.22 19.03
CA SER A 293 -3.35 -25.33 20.48
C SER A 293 -4.75 -25.50 21.11
N LYS A 294 -4.82 -26.22 22.22
CA LYS A 294 -6.06 -26.38 22.99
C LYS A 294 -6.73 -25.03 23.32
N ARG A 295 -5.93 -24.01 23.68
CA ARG A 295 -6.44 -22.66 24.00
C ARG A 295 -7.12 -22.01 22.79
N THR A 296 -6.50 -22.11 21.61
CA THR A 296 -7.09 -21.58 20.37
C THR A 296 -8.38 -22.29 20.03
N LEU A 297 -8.36 -23.63 20.10
CA LEU A 297 -9.53 -24.45 19.80
C LEU A 297 -10.72 -24.17 20.74
N GLU A 298 -10.47 -23.94 22.04
CA GLU A 298 -11.51 -23.60 23.01
C GLU A 298 -12.07 -22.18 22.81
N THR A 299 -11.26 -21.26 22.28
CA THR A 299 -11.72 -19.91 21.93
C THR A 299 -12.72 -19.98 20.78
N ASP A 300 -12.37 -20.70 19.71
CA ASP A 300 -13.24 -20.85 18.54
C ASP A 300 -14.48 -21.67 18.82
N LYS A 301 -14.37 -22.69 19.68
CA LYS A 301 -15.55 -23.40 20.21
C LYS A 301 -16.60 -22.43 20.78
N LYS A 302 -16.15 -21.40 21.55
CA LYS A 302 -17.05 -20.39 22.12
C LYS A 302 -17.65 -19.50 21.05
N GLU A 303 -16.84 -19.03 20.09
CA GLU A 303 -17.31 -18.19 19.00
C GLU A 303 -18.33 -18.91 18.10
N LEU A 304 -18.08 -20.18 17.76
CA LEU A 304 -18.98 -21.02 17.00
C LEU A 304 -20.16 -21.57 17.81
N LYS A 305 -20.27 -21.20 19.11
CA LYS A 305 -21.34 -21.62 20.02
C LYS A 305 -21.47 -23.14 20.17
N ILE A 306 -20.38 -23.89 19.94
CA ILE A 306 -20.36 -25.34 20.05
C ILE A 306 -20.57 -25.74 21.54
N LYS A 307 -21.61 -26.51 21.81
CA LYS A 307 -21.94 -26.95 23.16
C LYS A 307 -21.17 -28.22 23.55
N ALA A 308 -20.79 -28.30 24.83
CA ALA A 308 -20.25 -29.52 25.42
C ALA A 308 -21.31 -30.22 26.24
N GLU A 309 -21.42 -31.55 26.11
CA GLU A 309 -22.33 -32.39 26.83
C GLU A 309 -21.56 -33.48 27.56
N ARG A 310 -22.03 -33.86 28.76
CA ARG A 310 -21.46 -34.98 29.51
C ARG A 310 -22.33 -36.23 29.30
N CYS A 311 -21.71 -37.30 28.79
CA CYS A 311 -22.37 -38.58 28.59
C CYS A 311 -21.46 -39.72 29.07
N ASN A 312 -21.94 -40.63 29.89
CA ASN A 312 -21.20 -41.79 30.44
C ASN A 312 -19.81 -41.43 30.99
N ASN A 313 -19.78 -40.40 31.84
CA ASN A 313 -18.56 -39.86 32.49
C ASN A 313 -17.55 -39.20 31.55
N ASN A 314 -17.81 -39.02 30.25
CA ASN A 314 -16.99 -38.38 29.25
C ASN A 314 -17.63 -37.07 28.73
N TRP A 315 -16.79 -36.08 28.32
CA TRP A 315 -17.27 -34.88 27.71
C TRP A 315 -17.20 -34.98 26.18
N TYR A 316 -18.29 -34.58 25.53
CA TYR A 316 -18.41 -34.53 24.07
C TYR A 316 -18.74 -33.13 23.59
N TRP A 317 -18.21 -32.76 22.41
CA TRP A 317 -18.57 -31.55 21.73
C TRP A 317 -19.63 -31.87 20.66
N ASN A 318 -20.70 -31.07 20.66
CA ASN A 318 -21.74 -31.15 19.63
C ASN A 318 -21.42 -30.14 18.54
N LEU A 319 -20.86 -30.60 17.42
CA LEU A 319 -20.32 -29.79 16.35
C LEU A 319 -21.38 -29.22 15.41
N ARG A 320 -22.59 -29.78 15.41
CA ARG A 320 -23.74 -29.23 14.69
C ARG A 320 -24.68 -28.61 15.72
N ALA A 321 -24.57 -27.28 15.88
CA ALA A 321 -25.50 -26.47 16.68
C ALA A 321 -26.44 -25.72 15.76
#